data_77f723acde3395f4d675900e004bb333
#
_entry.id   77f723acde3395f4d675900e004bb333
#
_cell.length_a   1.000
_cell.length_b   1.000
_cell.length_c   1.000
_cell.angle_alpha   90.00
_cell.angle_beta   90.00
_cell.angle_gamma   90.00
#
_symmetry.space_group_name_H-M   'P 1'
#
loop_
_entity.id
_entity.type
_entity.pdbx_description
1 polymer ?
#
loop_
_entity_poly.entity_id
_entity_poly.type
_entity_poly.pdbx_seq_one_letter_code
_entity_poly.pdbx_strand_id
1 'polypeptide(L)'
;MPLVSICRETAALYLTEPEVRVGDTVIVRRAGDVIPEVVSVLPQTAGHEVPRGDIFTMPRTCPVCGSAAVREEGEADYRCTGGLVCSAQRKQAILHFAHRRAVEIEDLGDKLVEQLVDAGVVRTLPDLYKLGLSALVQLDRMAEKSALKDRK
;
A
#
# COMPACT_ATOMS: atom_id res chain seq x y z
N MET A 1 -12.10 -1.41 3.08
CA MET A 1 -10.86 -0.63 3.25
C MET A 1 -9.85 -1.16 2.29
N PRO A 2 -9.26 -0.30 1.44
CA PRO A 2 -8.32 -0.78 0.44
C PRO A 2 -7.08 -1.33 1.14
N LEU A 3 -6.58 -2.35 0.55
CA LEU A 3 -5.39 -3.06 0.93
C LEU A 3 -4.18 -2.19 0.92
N VAL A 4 -3.59 -2.19 2.01
CA VAL A 4 -2.26 -1.77 2.28
C VAL A 4 -1.26 -2.40 1.34
N SER A 5 -0.22 -1.67 1.05
CA SER A 5 0.92 -1.87 0.17
C SER A 5 1.43 -3.30 -0.10
N ILE A 6 0.93 -4.32 0.57
CA ILE A 6 1.15 -5.73 0.19
C ILE A 6 0.72 -5.98 -1.27
N CYS A 7 -0.31 -5.24 -1.75
CA CYS A 7 -0.78 -5.36 -3.13
C CYS A 7 -0.10 -4.40 -4.10
N ARG A 8 0.68 -3.43 -3.66
CA ARG A 8 1.36 -2.51 -4.59
C ARG A 8 2.69 -3.05 -5.10
N GLU A 9 3.37 -3.84 -4.30
CA GLU A 9 4.67 -4.44 -4.69
C GLU A 9 4.55 -5.90 -5.14
N THR A 10 3.54 -6.62 -4.64
CA THR A 10 3.22 -7.97 -5.11
C THR A 10 1.95 -7.96 -5.94
N ALA A 11 1.80 -6.99 -6.85
CA ALA A 11 0.65 -6.87 -7.74
C ALA A 11 -0.45 -7.86 -7.38
N ALA A 12 -1.69 -7.44 -7.21
CA ALA A 12 -2.80 -8.36 -7.16
C ALA A 12 -2.85 -9.10 -8.51
N LEU A 13 -1.87 -9.94 -8.73
CA LEU A 13 -1.85 -10.93 -9.76
C LEU A 13 -2.91 -11.91 -9.30
N TYR A 14 -4.13 -11.75 -9.81
CA TYR A 14 -5.12 -12.80 -9.74
C TYR A 14 -4.51 -13.98 -10.50
N LEU A 15 -3.86 -14.86 -9.72
CA LEU A 15 -3.27 -16.06 -10.26
C LEU A 15 -4.45 -17.02 -10.50
N THR A 16 -4.89 -17.10 -11.74
CA THR A 16 -5.83 -18.14 -12.18
C THR A 16 -5.10 -19.46 -12.38
N GLU A 17 -3.77 -19.43 -12.52
CA GLU A 17 -2.91 -20.61 -12.67
C GLU A 17 -2.25 -20.98 -11.35
N PRO A 18 -2.30 -22.28 -10.96
CA PRO A 18 -1.83 -22.73 -9.65
C PRO A 18 -0.30 -22.80 -9.47
N GLU A 19 0.51 -22.55 -10.51
CA GLU A 19 1.96 -22.80 -10.45
C GLU A 19 2.83 -21.70 -11.06
N VAL A 20 2.58 -20.45 -10.74
CA VAL A 20 3.49 -19.38 -11.13
C VAL A 20 4.72 -19.37 -10.22
N ARG A 21 5.90 -19.31 -10.79
CA ARG A 21 7.18 -19.29 -10.07
C ARG A 21 7.92 -17.98 -10.31
N VAL A 22 8.76 -17.63 -9.34
CA VAL A 22 9.68 -16.50 -9.53
C VAL A 22 10.60 -16.78 -10.71
N GLY A 23 10.70 -15.83 -11.66
CA GLY A 23 11.46 -15.97 -12.89
C GLY A 23 10.65 -16.47 -14.08
N ASP A 24 9.37 -16.80 -13.92
CA ASP A 24 8.52 -17.16 -15.06
C ASP A 24 8.20 -15.96 -15.94
N THR A 25 8.16 -16.20 -17.25
CA THR A 25 7.58 -15.25 -18.19
C THR A 25 6.08 -15.51 -18.30
N VAL A 26 5.28 -14.49 -18.08
CA VAL A 26 3.83 -14.63 -17.99
C VAL A 26 3.11 -13.77 -19.02
N ILE A 27 1.94 -14.22 -19.46
CA ILE A 27 1.02 -13.41 -20.25
C ILE A 27 0.11 -12.67 -19.27
N VAL A 28 0.11 -11.34 -19.37
CA VAL A 28 -0.72 -10.46 -18.54
C VAL A 28 -1.79 -9.83 -19.41
N ARG A 29 -3.03 -9.87 -18.96
CA ARG A 29 -4.12 -9.07 -19.55
C ARG A 29 -4.60 -8.01 -18.57
N ARG A 30 -5.30 -7.00 -19.08
CA ARG A 30 -6.00 -6.04 -18.26
C ARG A 30 -7.40 -6.60 -17.96
N ALA A 31 -7.68 -6.89 -16.68
CA ALA A 31 -9.00 -7.26 -16.21
C ALA A 31 -9.74 -5.97 -15.81
N GLY A 32 -10.88 -5.70 -16.44
CA GLY A 32 -11.55 -4.40 -16.30
C GLY A 32 -10.67 -3.26 -16.82
N ASP A 33 -10.83 -2.07 -16.22
CA ASP A 33 -10.13 -0.88 -16.72
C ASP A 33 -8.68 -0.72 -16.19
N VAL A 34 -8.30 -1.38 -15.10
CA VAL A 34 -7.05 -1.03 -14.39
C VAL A 34 -6.23 -2.20 -13.85
N ILE A 35 -6.81 -3.38 -13.61
CA ILE A 35 -6.13 -4.45 -12.86
C ILE A 35 -5.39 -5.42 -13.79
N PRO A 36 -4.05 -5.57 -13.69
CA PRO A 36 -3.32 -6.59 -14.43
C PRO A 36 -3.63 -7.99 -13.85
N GLU A 37 -3.95 -8.94 -14.72
CA GLU A 37 -4.22 -10.33 -14.40
C GLU A 37 -3.27 -11.24 -15.17
N VAL A 38 -2.63 -12.18 -14.50
CA VAL A 38 -1.83 -13.22 -15.15
C VAL A 38 -2.76 -14.28 -15.74
N VAL A 39 -2.71 -14.43 -17.05
CA VAL A 39 -3.55 -15.38 -17.79
C VAL A 39 -2.89 -16.75 -17.86
N SER A 40 -1.60 -16.78 -18.14
CA SER A 40 -0.84 -18.02 -18.27
C SER A 40 0.66 -17.82 -18.14
N VAL A 41 1.38 -18.88 -17.85
CA VAL A 41 2.83 -18.94 -17.86
C VAL A 41 3.29 -19.43 -19.24
N LEU A 42 4.23 -18.72 -19.86
CA LEU A 42 4.84 -19.17 -21.12
C LEU A 42 5.85 -20.29 -20.86
N PRO A 43 5.84 -21.35 -21.68
CA PRO A 43 6.89 -22.36 -21.59
C PRO A 43 8.25 -21.73 -21.91
N GLN A 44 9.28 -22.14 -21.18
CA GLN A 44 10.65 -21.68 -21.45
C GLN A 44 11.10 -22.19 -22.82
N THR A 45 11.62 -21.29 -23.64
CA THR A 45 12.15 -21.63 -24.95
C THR A 45 13.63 -22.03 -24.84
N ALA A 46 14.03 -23.10 -25.49
CA ALA A 46 15.42 -23.55 -25.54
C ALA A 46 16.35 -22.37 -25.98
N GLY A 47 17.35 -22.06 -25.16
CA GLY A 47 18.27 -20.95 -25.35
C GLY A 47 17.94 -19.67 -24.58
N HIS A 48 16.80 -19.60 -23.88
CA HIS A 48 16.42 -18.52 -22.99
C HIS A 48 15.89 -19.08 -21.66
N GLU A 49 16.66 -19.98 -21.07
CA GLU A 49 16.32 -20.58 -19.78
C GLU A 49 16.66 -19.61 -18.65
N VAL A 50 15.64 -18.98 -18.09
CA VAL A 50 15.77 -18.22 -16.85
C VAL A 50 15.62 -19.19 -15.68
N PRO A 51 16.52 -19.19 -14.68
CA PRO A 51 16.36 -20.03 -13.52
C PRO A 51 14.99 -19.80 -12.86
N ARG A 52 14.19 -20.86 -12.78
CA ARG A 52 12.88 -20.82 -12.11
C ARG A 52 13.08 -20.98 -10.60
N GLY A 53 12.55 -20.05 -9.85
CA GLY A 53 12.52 -20.12 -8.40
C GLY A 53 11.39 -20.97 -7.85
N ASP A 54 11.12 -20.78 -6.56
CA ASP A 54 10.04 -21.45 -5.86
C ASP A 54 8.66 -21.02 -6.37
N ILE A 55 7.65 -21.86 -6.13
CA ILE A 55 6.25 -21.52 -6.40
C ILE A 55 5.88 -20.31 -5.54
N PHE A 56 5.29 -19.30 -6.19
CA PHE A 56 4.81 -18.13 -5.47
C PHE A 56 3.70 -18.51 -4.48
N THR A 57 3.90 -18.18 -3.24
CA THR A 57 2.89 -18.31 -2.18
C THR A 57 2.59 -16.95 -1.57
N MET A 58 1.30 -16.64 -1.44
CA MET A 58 0.90 -15.37 -0.84
C MET A 58 1.37 -15.30 0.63
N PRO A 59 2.05 -14.23 1.02
CA PRO A 59 2.48 -14.05 2.41
C PRO A 59 1.30 -14.07 3.38
N ARG A 60 1.45 -14.83 4.47
CA ARG A 60 0.44 -14.90 5.55
C ARG A 60 0.69 -13.88 6.66
N THR A 61 1.76 -13.11 6.55
CA THR A 61 2.13 -12.07 7.50
C THR A 61 2.34 -10.75 6.76
N CYS A 62 1.92 -9.66 7.38
CA CYS A 62 2.11 -8.32 6.84
C CYS A 62 3.60 -7.94 6.88
N PRO A 63 4.23 -7.56 5.75
CA PRO A 63 5.65 -7.19 5.72
C PRO A 63 5.94 -5.88 6.47
N VAL A 64 4.91 -5.07 6.74
CA VAL A 64 5.08 -3.76 7.39
C VAL A 64 4.99 -3.88 8.91
N CYS A 65 4.04 -4.64 9.45
CA CYS A 65 3.79 -4.69 10.89
C CYS A 65 3.88 -6.10 11.50
N GLY A 66 4.10 -7.14 10.69
CA GLY A 66 4.18 -8.54 11.14
C GLY A 66 2.85 -9.17 11.56
N SER A 67 1.74 -8.41 11.53
CA SER A 67 0.41 -8.96 11.85
C SER A 67 -0.04 -9.97 10.81
N ALA A 68 -0.96 -10.86 11.17
CA ALA A 68 -1.50 -11.83 10.23
C ALA A 68 -2.15 -11.14 9.02
N ALA A 69 -1.93 -11.70 7.85
CA ALA A 69 -2.65 -11.37 6.62
C ALA A 69 -3.68 -12.48 6.37
N VAL A 70 -4.95 -12.15 6.46
CA VAL A 70 -6.05 -13.11 6.32
C VAL A 70 -6.91 -12.76 5.10
N ARG A 71 -7.51 -13.79 4.53
CA ARG A 71 -8.51 -13.66 3.47
C ARG A 71 -9.83 -14.18 4.02
N GLU A 72 -10.85 -13.36 3.99
CA GLU A 72 -12.19 -13.76 4.38
C GLU A 72 -12.81 -14.68 3.33
N GLU A 73 -13.73 -15.52 3.76
CA GLU A 73 -14.43 -16.45 2.86
C GLU A 73 -15.23 -15.65 1.82
N GLY A 74 -15.01 -15.97 0.54
CA GLY A 74 -15.62 -15.25 -0.58
C GLY A 74 -14.87 -14.00 -1.05
N GLU A 75 -13.84 -13.56 -0.35
CA GLU A 75 -13.00 -12.44 -0.81
C GLU A 75 -11.77 -12.93 -1.59
N ALA A 76 -11.37 -12.16 -2.60
CA ALA A 76 -10.16 -12.45 -3.38
C ALA A 76 -8.89 -11.97 -2.65
N ASP A 77 -9.03 -10.97 -1.80
CA ASP A 77 -7.91 -10.21 -1.24
C ASP A 77 -7.49 -10.68 0.16
N TYR A 78 -6.16 -10.71 0.39
CA TYR A 78 -5.62 -10.82 1.75
C TYR A 78 -5.54 -9.45 2.41
N ARG A 79 -5.96 -9.37 3.66
CA ARG A 79 -5.96 -8.13 4.44
C ARG A 79 -5.15 -8.28 5.72
N CYS A 80 -4.33 -7.27 6.00
CA CYS A 80 -3.59 -7.22 7.25
C CYS A 80 -4.54 -6.93 8.42
N THR A 81 -4.47 -7.72 9.47
CA THR A 81 -5.30 -7.57 10.67
C THR A 81 -4.78 -6.51 11.65
N GLY A 82 -3.63 -5.90 11.37
CA GLY A 82 -2.97 -4.94 12.26
C GLY A 82 -3.70 -3.62 12.47
N GLY A 83 -4.73 -3.30 11.67
CA GLY A 83 -5.49 -2.06 11.80
C GLY A 83 -4.58 -0.83 11.83
N LEU A 84 -4.85 0.13 12.72
CA LEU A 84 -4.05 1.36 12.84
C LEU A 84 -2.66 1.16 13.49
N VAL A 85 -2.35 -0.03 14.01
CA VAL A 85 -0.99 -0.37 14.45
C VAL A 85 -0.06 -0.50 13.23
N CYS A 86 -0.58 -0.98 12.11
CA CYS A 86 0.13 -1.01 10.85
C CYS A 86 0.30 0.42 10.29
N SER A 87 1.55 0.86 10.11
CA SER A 87 1.84 2.21 9.60
C SER A 87 1.23 2.46 8.22
N ALA A 88 1.24 1.46 7.35
CA ALA A 88 0.67 1.58 6.03
C ALA A 88 -0.87 1.72 6.07
N GLN A 89 -1.59 0.99 6.94
CA GLN A 89 -3.04 1.18 7.12
C GLN A 89 -3.34 2.54 7.76
N ARG A 90 -2.50 2.99 8.68
CA ARG A 90 -2.60 4.30 9.30
C ARG A 90 -2.47 5.41 8.27
N LYS A 91 -1.47 5.35 7.38
CA LYS A 91 -1.31 6.30 6.28
C LYS A 91 -2.58 6.38 5.42
N GLN A 92 -3.13 5.25 5.03
CA GLN A 92 -4.36 5.20 4.23
C GLN A 92 -5.58 5.73 4.99
N ALA A 93 -5.71 5.45 6.28
CA ALA A 93 -6.80 5.98 7.11
C ALA A 93 -6.73 7.50 7.22
N ILE A 94 -5.52 8.08 7.37
CA ILE A 94 -5.31 9.53 7.40
C ILE A 94 -5.65 10.15 6.04
N LEU A 95 -5.19 9.57 4.94
CA LEU A 95 -5.51 10.05 3.59
C LEU A 95 -7.01 10.01 3.31
N HIS A 96 -7.67 8.93 3.70
CA HIS A 96 -9.11 8.83 3.57
C HIS A 96 -9.84 9.90 4.41
N PHE A 97 -9.38 10.14 5.64
CA PHE A 97 -9.95 11.15 6.52
C PHE A 97 -9.75 12.57 5.96
N ALA A 98 -8.59 12.85 5.38
CA ALA A 98 -8.26 14.14 4.78
C ALA A 98 -8.90 14.38 3.41
N HIS A 99 -9.54 13.35 2.82
CA HIS A 99 -10.09 13.44 1.48
C HIS A 99 -11.30 14.40 1.42
N ARG A 100 -11.51 15.03 0.24
CA ARG A 100 -12.61 15.99 -0.02
C ARG A 100 -14.03 15.48 0.29
N ARG A 101 -14.23 14.17 0.38
CA ARG A 101 -15.51 13.54 0.76
C ARG A 101 -15.62 13.27 2.26
N ALA A 102 -14.63 13.63 3.04
CA ALA A 102 -14.62 13.48 4.49
C ALA A 102 -14.42 14.85 5.16
N VAL A 103 -13.23 15.15 5.69
CA VAL A 103 -12.97 16.42 6.41
C VAL A 103 -12.38 17.50 5.51
N GLU A 104 -11.87 17.11 4.33
CA GLU A 104 -11.22 18.00 3.36
C GLU A 104 -10.10 18.86 3.98
N ILE A 105 -8.94 18.24 4.09
CA ILE A 105 -7.73 18.93 4.53
C ILE A 105 -6.88 19.19 3.27
N GLU A 106 -6.86 20.45 2.82
CA GLU A 106 -6.05 20.83 1.67
C GLU A 106 -4.57 20.59 1.93
N ASP A 107 -3.84 20.20 0.87
CA ASP A 107 -2.40 19.94 0.85
C ASP A 107 -1.92 18.77 1.73
N LEU A 108 -2.78 18.10 2.51
CA LEU A 108 -2.45 16.89 3.24
C LEU A 108 -2.47 15.66 2.30
N GLY A 109 -1.49 15.61 1.39
CA GLY A 109 -1.35 14.54 0.41
C GLY A 109 -0.44 13.39 0.88
N ASP A 110 -0.27 12.38 0.00
CA ASP A 110 0.47 11.15 0.29
C ASP A 110 1.85 11.39 0.90
N LYS A 111 2.65 12.32 0.32
CA LYS A 111 4.02 12.60 0.77
C LYS A 111 4.09 13.16 2.18
N LEU A 112 3.18 14.09 2.51
CA LEU A 112 3.14 14.70 3.83
C LEU A 112 2.64 13.72 4.88
N VAL A 113 1.60 12.94 4.56
CA VAL A 113 1.10 11.88 5.44
C VAL A 113 2.18 10.83 5.70
N GLU A 114 2.94 10.46 4.67
CA GLU A 114 4.06 9.53 4.82
C GLU A 114 5.11 10.05 5.81
N GLN A 115 5.55 11.29 5.65
CA GLN A 115 6.52 11.92 6.56
C GLN A 115 5.98 12.03 7.99
N LEU A 116 4.72 12.46 8.18
CA LEU A 116 4.08 12.60 9.49
C LEU A 116 4.00 11.27 10.25
N VAL A 117 3.65 10.20 9.55
CA VAL A 117 3.52 8.87 10.13
C VAL A 117 4.89 8.26 10.41
N ASP A 118 5.84 8.37 9.49
CA ASP A 118 7.17 7.76 9.60
C ASP A 118 8.03 8.49 10.65
N ALA A 119 7.87 9.81 10.78
CA ALA A 119 8.47 10.59 11.87
C ALA A 119 7.77 10.34 13.23
N GLY A 120 6.66 9.59 13.28
CA GLY A 120 5.92 9.32 14.50
C GLY A 120 5.17 10.52 15.07
N VAL A 121 5.05 11.61 14.30
CA VAL A 121 4.34 12.84 14.71
C VAL A 121 2.83 12.58 14.76
N VAL A 122 2.29 11.80 13.83
CA VAL A 122 0.88 11.40 13.78
C VAL A 122 0.78 9.88 13.96
N ARG A 123 0.16 9.46 15.05
CA ARG A 123 -0.09 8.05 15.38
C ARG A 123 -1.57 7.69 15.32
N THR A 124 -2.44 8.68 15.50
CA THR A 124 -3.89 8.54 15.49
C THR A 124 -4.51 9.70 14.72
N LEU A 125 -5.74 9.56 14.24
CA LEU A 125 -6.46 10.64 13.55
C LEU A 125 -6.60 11.93 14.40
N PRO A 126 -6.90 11.86 15.71
CA PRO A 126 -6.93 13.05 16.56
C PRO A 126 -5.62 13.81 16.67
N ASP A 127 -4.47 13.18 16.39
CA ASP A 127 -3.17 13.87 16.43
C ASP A 127 -3.04 14.92 15.33
N LEU A 128 -3.81 14.80 14.25
CA LEU A 128 -3.86 15.82 13.20
C LEU A 128 -4.28 17.19 13.75
N TYR A 129 -5.23 17.21 14.69
CA TYR A 129 -5.69 18.45 15.31
C TYR A 129 -4.70 19.05 16.33
N LYS A 130 -3.68 18.28 16.72
CA LYS A 130 -2.62 18.73 17.64
C LYS A 130 -1.35 19.18 16.90
N LEU A 131 -1.33 19.09 15.57
CA LEU A 131 -0.18 19.49 14.78
C LEU A 131 0.12 20.96 14.97
N GLY A 132 1.30 21.23 15.52
CA GLY A 132 1.84 22.59 15.62
C GLY A 132 2.71 22.94 14.41
N LEU A 133 2.83 24.24 14.14
CA LEU A 133 3.68 24.76 13.05
C LEU A 133 5.12 24.23 13.16
N SER A 134 5.67 24.16 14.38
CA SER A 134 7.03 23.66 14.62
C SER A 134 7.24 22.21 14.18
N ALA A 135 6.25 21.36 14.34
CA ALA A 135 6.31 19.97 13.90
C ALA A 135 6.30 19.85 12.36
N LEU A 136 5.50 20.70 11.71
CA LEU A 136 5.40 20.72 10.24
C LEU A 136 6.66 21.28 9.59
N VAL A 137 7.26 22.35 10.15
CA VAL A 137 8.49 22.96 9.61
C VAL A 137 9.70 22.02 9.71
N GLN A 138 9.71 21.12 10.69
CA GLN A 138 10.79 20.12 10.84
C GLN A 138 10.74 18.97 9.82
N LEU A 139 9.63 18.82 9.09
CA LEU A 139 9.53 17.81 8.05
C LEU A 139 10.29 18.25 6.80
N ASP A 140 10.89 17.26 6.12
CA ASP A 140 11.70 17.49 4.93
C ASP A 140 10.91 18.25 3.85
N ARG A 141 11.47 19.33 3.35
CA ARG A 141 10.91 20.15 2.28
C ARG A 141 9.61 20.91 2.60
N MET A 142 9.25 21.07 3.85
CA MET A 142 8.16 21.96 4.23
C MET A 142 8.67 23.39 4.38
N ALA A 143 8.24 24.29 3.49
CA ALA A 143 8.41 25.71 3.67
C ALA A 143 7.39 26.23 4.70
N GLU A 144 7.76 27.24 5.46
CA GLU A 144 6.91 27.86 6.51
C GLU A 144 5.52 28.27 6.00
N LYS A 145 5.44 28.73 4.74
CA LYS A 145 4.16 29.10 4.08
C LYS A 145 3.23 27.89 3.87
N SER A 146 3.77 26.74 3.50
CA SER A 146 2.99 25.50 3.32
C SER A 146 2.50 24.99 4.67
N ALA A 147 3.35 25.00 5.70
CA ALA A 147 2.98 24.59 7.04
C ALA A 147 1.85 25.44 7.65
N LEU A 148 1.79 26.74 7.34
CA LEU A 148 0.71 27.63 7.77
C LEU A 148 -0.61 27.37 7.07
N LYS A 149 -0.58 26.93 5.81
CA LYS A 149 -1.78 26.60 5.04
C LYS A 149 -2.48 25.34 5.59
N ASP A 150 -1.71 24.31 5.95
CA ASP A 150 -2.22 23.04 6.47
C ASP A 150 -2.83 23.16 7.88
N ARG A 151 -2.70 24.32 8.52
CA ARG A 151 -3.21 24.58 9.87
C ARG A 151 -4.60 25.24 9.90
N LYS A 152 -5.15 25.64 8.75
CA LYS A 152 -6.50 26.24 8.65
C LYS A 152 -7.57 25.18 8.50
#